data_ebeb9f8dd2c39fcd80263806c875a36f
#
_entry.id   ebeb9f8dd2c39fcd80263806c875a36f
#
_cell.length_a   1.000
_cell.length_b   1.000
_cell.length_c   1.000
_cell.angle_alpha   90.00
_cell.angle_beta   90.00
_cell.angle_gamma   90.00
#
_symmetry.space_group_name_H-M   'P 1'
#
loop_
_entity.id
_entity.type
_entity.pdbx_description
1 polymer ?
#
loop_
_entity_poly.entity_id
_entity_poly.type
_entity_poly.pdbx_seq_one_letter_code
_entity_poly.pdbx_strand_id
1 'polypeptide(L)' 'FRLLEREDLSVTEVAERLGYNDPSNFCRAFRKWTGQSPMQWRNKALQ' A
#
# COMPACT_ATOMS: atom_id res chain seq x y z
N PHE A 1 0.92 -7.54 4.65
CA PHE A 1 1.44 -6.16 4.66
C PHE A 1 0.89 -5.42 5.87
N ARG A 2 1.60 -5.50 6.97
CA ARG A 2 1.15 -4.89 8.23
C ARG A 2 1.03 -3.38 8.17
N LEU A 3 1.90 -2.71 7.42
CA LEU A 3 1.84 -1.26 7.32
C LEU A 3 0.54 -0.77 6.67
N LEU A 4 0.01 -1.54 5.73
CA LEU A 4 -1.25 -1.18 5.10
C LEU A 4 -2.45 -1.42 6.00
N GLU A 5 -2.32 -2.25 7.01
CA GLU A 5 -3.39 -2.52 7.97
C GLU A 5 -3.51 -1.43 9.03
N ARG A 6 -2.55 -0.53 9.10
CA ARG A 6 -2.59 0.59 10.05
C ARG A 6 -3.43 1.72 9.50
N GLU A 7 -4.47 2.08 10.20
CA GLU A 7 -5.38 3.16 9.80
C GLU A 7 -4.76 4.53 9.91
N ASP A 8 -3.74 4.68 10.73
CA ASP A 8 -3.07 5.96 10.95
C ASP A 8 -2.05 6.32 9.87
N LEU A 9 -1.81 5.42 8.91
CA LEU A 9 -0.87 5.66 7.83
C LEU A 9 -1.60 5.69 6.50
N SER A 10 -1.32 6.71 5.69
CA SER A 10 -1.79 6.75 4.31
C SER A 10 -0.97 5.81 3.43
N VAL A 11 -1.48 5.48 2.25
CA VAL A 11 -0.74 4.66 1.29
C VAL A 11 0.59 5.33 0.93
N THR A 12 0.58 6.67 0.79
CA THR A 12 1.81 7.42 0.50
C THR A 12 2.84 7.24 1.60
N GLU A 13 2.42 7.31 2.85
CA GLU A 13 3.33 7.13 3.98
C GLU A 13 3.88 5.70 4.03
N VAL A 14 3.05 4.72 3.73
CA VAL A 14 3.50 3.33 3.66
C VAL A 14 4.56 3.17 2.59
N ALA A 15 4.35 3.76 1.42
CA ALA A 15 5.31 3.70 0.33
C ALA A 15 6.66 4.30 0.75
N GLU A 16 6.63 5.44 1.42
CA GLU A 16 7.83 6.11 1.89
C GLU A 16 8.60 5.26 2.90
N ARG A 17 7.90 4.62 3.82
CA ARG A 17 8.52 3.75 4.81
C ARG A 17 9.18 2.52 4.21
N LEU A 18 8.67 2.09 3.06
CA LEU A 18 9.24 0.95 2.33
C LEU A 18 10.36 1.36 1.38
N GLY A 19 10.69 2.66 1.33
CA GLY A 19 11.80 3.14 0.52
C GLY A 19 11.43 3.57 -0.89
N TYR A 20 10.16 3.73 -1.19
CA TYR A 20 9.71 4.21 -2.49
C TYR A 20 9.64 5.73 -2.50
N ASN A 21 10.30 6.35 -3.47
CA ASN A 21 10.25 7.80 -3.63
C ASN A 21 8.94 8.28 -4.24
N ASP A 22 8.28 7.43 -5.00
CA ASP A 22 7.05 7.75 -5.73
C ASP A 22 5.98 6.73 -5.37
N PRO A 23 4.84 7.16 -4.80
CA PRO A 23 3.74 6.24 -4.48
C PRO A 23 3.23 5.47 -5.69
N SER A 24 3.30 6.05 -6.90
CA SER A 24 2.88 5.36 -8.12
C SER A 24 3.71 4.10 -8.36
N ASN A 25 5.01 4.17 -8.12
CA ASN A 25 5.89 3.01 -8.26
C ASN A 25 5.53 1.91 -7.26
N PHE A 26 5.23 2.30 -6.03
CA PHE A 26 4.78 1.36 -5.01
C PHE A 26 3.47 0.69 -5.44
N CYS A 27 2.51 1.46 -5.93
CA CYS A 27 1.22 0.92 -6.38
C CYS A 27 1.39 -0.10 -7.50
N ARG A 28 2.26 0.19 -8.46
CA ARG A 28 2.53 -0.74 -9.55
C ARG A 28 3.13 -2.04 -9.04
N ALA A 29 4.12 -1.94 -8.18
CA ALA A 29 4.77 -3.11 -7.59
C ALA A 29 3.77 -3.92 -6.79
N PHE A 30 2.94 -3.25 -5.99
CA PHE A 30 1.95 -3.91 -5.16
C PHE A 30 0.94 -4.68 -6.00
N ARG A 31 0.44 -4.06 -7.08
CA ARG A 31 -0.50 -4.74 -7.98
C ARG A 31 0.14 -5.97 -8.62
N LYS A 32 1.42 -5.89 -8.93
CA LYS A 32 2.14 -7.02 -9.50
C LYS A 32 2.26 -8.16 -8.50
N TRP A 33 2.44 -7.84 -7.22
CA TRP A 33 2.58 -8.87 -6.18
C TRP A 33 1.26 -9.50 -5.78
N THR A 34 0.20 -8.70 -5.67
CA THR A 34 -1.08 -9.15 -5.10
C THR A 34 -2.24 -9.17 -6.08
N GLY A 35 -2.09 -8.50 -7.23
CA GLY A 35 -3.19 -8.35 -8.19
C GLY A 35 -4.17 -7.24 -7.83
N GLN A 36 -3.93 -6.50 -6.75
CA GLN A 36 -4.80 -5.43 -6.28
C GLN A 36 -3.99 -4.18 -5.97
N SER A 37 -4.65 -3.01 -6.05
CA SER A 37 -3.99 -1.79 -5.60
C SER A 37 -3.87 -1.79 -4.07
N PRO A 38 -2.91 -1.03 -3.50
CA PRO A 38 -2.78 -0.96 -2.04
C PRO A 38 -4.05 -0.49 -1.36
N MET A 39 -4.78 0.45 -1.97
CA MET A 39 -6.00 0.96 -1.39
C MET A 39 -7.11 -0.09 -1.38
N GLN A 40 -7.25 -0.85 -2.47
CA GLN A 40 -8.22 -1.93 -2.53
C GLN A 40 -7.90 -3.00 -1.50
N TRP A 41 -6.64 -3.36 -1.39
CA TRP A 41 -6.19 -4.36 -0.42
C TRP A 41 -6.48 -3.90 1.01
N ARG A 42 -6.19 -2.63 1.31
CA ARG A 42 -6.42 -2.05 2.63
C ARG A 42 -7.91 -2.08 2.99
N ASN A 43 -8.77 -1.64 2.07
CA ASN A 43 -10.21 -1.64 2.32
C ASN A 43 -10.72 -3.04 2.61
N LYS A 44 -10.23 -4.03 1.88
CA LYS A 44 -10.62 -5.42 2.09
C LYS A 44 -10.13 -5.93 3.43
N ALA A 45 -8.93 -5.58 3.83
CA ALA A 45 -8.34 -6.05 5.09
C ALA A 45 -9.01 -5.42 6.31
N LEU A 46 -9.54 -4.21 6.17
CA LEU A 46 -10.16 -3.49 7.28
C LEU A 46 -11.66 -3.75 7.43
N GLN A 47 -12.24 -4.55 6.55
CA GLN A 47 -13.67 -4.90 6.65
C GLN A 47 -13.90 -6.11 7.57
#